data_01f45aa375d62a76343c363ee4155155
#
_entry.id   01f45aa375d62a76343c363ee4155155
#
_cell.length_a   1.000
_cell.length_b   1.000
_cell.length_c   1.000
_cell.angle_alpha   90.00
_cell.angle_beta   90.00
_cell.angle_gamma   90.00
#
_symmetry.space_group_name_H-M   'P 1'
#
loop_
_entity.id
_entity.type
_entity.pdbx_description
1 polymer ?
#
loop_
_entity_poly.entity_id
_entity_poly.type
_entity_poly.pdbx_seq_one_letter_code
_entity_poly.pdbx_strand_id
1 'polypeptide(L)'
;ERNPHYVRLSDPGHAHKHTGLDNEGFFGIGVKKGEEYRFSVWARLPQGSTKETLRIELVDTQSMGERQALVAGNLTIDSKDWKKYQMILKPGSTHPKSVLRIFLTSKGTVDLEHVSLFPVDTWKGHENGLRKDLAQALADIHPGVFRFPGGCIVEGTDLETRYDWKKSVGPVENRPLNENRWQYTFTHRFFPDYYQSYGLGFYEYFLLSEEMGAAPLPILNCGLSCQYQNNDPKAHVAVCDLDNYIQDALDLIEFANGDVNTKWGKVRADMGHPAPFN
;
A
#
# COMPACT_ATOMS: atom_id res chain seq x y z
N GLU A 1 -14.72 -1.75 -8.17
CA GLU A 1 -13.34 -1.41 -7.82
C GLU A 1 -13.34 -0.25 -6.84
N ARG A 2 -12.54 -0.35 -5.77
CA ARG A 2 -12.43 0.71 -4.75
C ARG A 2 -11.37 1.75 -5.09
N ASN A 3 -10.45 1.41 -6.01
CA ASN A 3 -9.45 2.32 -6.55
C ASN A 3 -9.61 2.37 -8.08
N PRO A 4 -10.31 3.39 -8.63
CA PRO A 4 -10.64 3.46 -10.05
C PRO A 4 -9.55 4.08 -10.92
N HIS A 5 -8.38 4.42 -10.34
CA HIS A 5 -7.33 5.13 -11.04
C HIS A 5 -6.25 4.18 -11.55
N TYR A 6 -5.78 4.42 -12.76
CA TYR A 6 -4.62 3.75 -13.34
C TYR A 6 -3.82 4.71 -14.21
N VAL A 7 -2.60 4.36 -14.51
CA VAL A 7 -1.73 5.11 -15.43
C VAL A 7 -1.70 4.42 -16.78
N ARG A 8 -1.97 5.16 -17.84
CA ARG A 8 -1.75 4.70 -19.21
C ARG A 8 -0.40 5.18 -19.71
N LEU A 9 0.47 4.24 -20.00
CA LEU A 9 1.78 4.48 -20.58
C LEU A 9 1.71 4.23 -22.07
N SER A 10 2.05 5.25 -22.88
CA SER A 10 2.05 5.16 -24.34
C SER A 10 3.39 5.64 -24.90
N ASP A 11 4.06 4.77 -25.65
CA ASP A 11 5.29 5.09 -26.36
C ASP A 11 4.99 5.25 -27.86
N PRO A 12 5.26 6.43 -28.46
CA PRO A 12 5.03 6.67 -29.87
C PRO A 12 6.07 6.03 -30.78
N GLY A 13 7.15 5.45 -30.21
CA GLY A 13 8.20 4.77 -30.97
C GLY A 13 9.29 5.69 -31.51
N HIS A 14 9.63 6.76 -30.81
CA HIS A 14 10.77 7.60 -31.17
C HIS A 14 12.09 6.88 -30.89
N ALA A 15 13.01 6.94 -31.87
CA ALA A 15 14.35 6.39 -31.74
C ALA A 15 15.07 7.01 -30.52
N HIS A 16 15.68 6.20 -29.68
CA HIS A 16 16.47 6.60 -28.51
C HIS A 16 15.70 7.31 -27.36
N LYS A 17 14.36 7.37 -27.41
CA LYS A 17 13.53 7.94 -26.35
C LYS A 17 12.39 6.98 -26.02
N HIS A 18 12.46 6.36 -24.86
CA HIS A 18 11.38 5.53 -24.37
C HIS A 18 10.49 6.31 -23.41
N THR A 19 9.19 6.07 -23.50
CA THR A 19 8.22 6.64 -22.54
C THR A 19 8.11 5.73 -21.35
N GLY A 20 8.26 6.28 -20.16
CA GLY A 20 8.26 5.52 -18.92
C GLY A 20 7.86 6.33 -17.69
N LEU A 21 7.91 5.65 -16.57
CA LEU A 21 7.67 6.18 -15.23
C LEU A 21 8.91 5.97 -14.38
N ASP A 22 9.29 6.98 -13.63
CA ASP A 22 10.30 6.88 -12.57
C ASP A 22 9.60 7.04 -11.21
N ASN A 23 9.83 6.11 -10.29
CA ASN A 23 9.47 6.24 -8.89
C ASN A 23 10.74 6.44 -8.07
N GLU A 24 10.89 7.64 -7.55
CA GLU A 24 12.08 8.05 -6.78
C GLU A 24 12.02 7.55 -5.32
N GLY A 25 10.93 6.92 -4.91
CA GLY A 25 10.70 6.53 -3.53
C GLY A 25 10.63 7.74 -2.60
N PHE A 26 10.75 7.48 -1.31
CA PHE A 26 10.83 8.53 -0.30
C PHE A 26 12.31 8.74 0.08
N PHE A 27 12.93 9.81 -0.46
CA PHE A 27 14.38 10.06 -0.39
C PHE A 27 15.27 8.99 -1.06
N GLY A 28 14.73 8.29 -2.06
CA GLY A 28 15.39 7.20 -2.77
C GLY A 28 14.97 5.81 -2.28
N ILE A 29 15.20 4.82 -3.12
CA ILE A 29 14.96 3.41 -2.81
C ILE A 29 16.29 2.75 -2.47
N GLY A 30 16.47 2.37 -1.20
CA GLY A 30 17.68 1.67 -0.74
C GLY A 30 17.66 0.20 -1.19
N VAL A 31 18.74 -0.25 -1.84
CA VAL A 31 18.92 -1.65 -2.24
C VAL A 31 20.27 -2.18 -1.79
N LYS A 32 20.34 -3.48 -1.51
CA LYS A 32 21.58 -4.16 -1.09
C LYS A 32 22.00 -5.22 -2.09
N LYS A 33 23.29 -5.30 -2.31
CA LYS A 33 23.91 -6.30 -3.18
C LYS A 33 23.49 -7.72 -2.80
N GLY A 34 22.93 -8.45 -3.77
CA GLY A 34 22.59 -9.85 -3.61
C GLY A 34 21.28 -10.12 -2.90
N GLU A 35 20.63 -9.12 -2.29
CA GLU A 35 19.26 -9.26 -1.79
C GLU A 35 18.27 -9.27 -2.96
N GLU A 36 17.15 -9.92 -2.74
CA GLU A 36 16.10 -10.06 -3.74
C GLU A 36 14.93 -9.14 -3.44
N TYR A 37 14.43 -8.48 -4.48
CA TYR A 37 13.30 -7.56 -4.41
C TYR A 37 12.22 -8.05 -5.36
N ARG A 38 11.00 -8.22 -4.85
CA ARG A 38 9.83 -8.58 -5.65
C ARG A 38 9.20 -7.32 -6.21
N PHE A 39 9.28 -7.18 -7.51
CA PHE A 39 8.48 -6.22 -8.26
C PHE A 39 7.16 -6.84 -8.63
N SER A 40 6.06 -6.11 -8.50
CA SER A 40 4.77 -6.50 -9.04
C SER A 40 4.00 -5.30 -9.60
N VAL A 41 3.14 -5.58 -10.56
CA VAL A 41 2.27 -4.58 -11.18
C VAL A 41 0.99 -5.26 -11.69
N TRP A 42 -0.16 -4.64 -11.49
CA TRP A 42 -1.34 -4.96 -12.24
C TRP A 42 -1.29 -4.24 -13.58
N ALA A 43 -1.44 -4.99 -14.66
CA ALA A 43 -1.36 -4.43 -16.00
C ALA A 43 -2.38 -5.07 -16.93
N ARG A 44 -2.78 -4.31 -17.96
CA ARG A 44 -3.59 -4.80 -19.06
C ARG A 44 -3.23 -4.09 -20.36
N LEU A 45 -3.59 -4.73 -21.46
CA LEU A 45 -3.48 -4.15 -22.80
C LEU A 45 -4.77 -3.41 -23.18
N PRO A 46 -4.70 -2.18 -23.72
CA PRO A 46 -5.85 -1.53 -24.33
C PRO A 46 -6.28 -2.26 -25.60
N GLN A 47 -7.47 -1.91 -26.13
CA GLN A 47 -7.94 -2.46 -27.39
C GLN A 47 -6.94 -2.15 -28.52
N GLY A 48 -6.67 -3.15 -29.35
CA GLY A 48 -5.75 -3.04 -30.48
C GLY A 48 -4.32 -3.51 -30.21
N SER A 49 -3.90 -3.61 -28.95
CA SER A 49 -2.61 -4.21 -28.56
C SER A 49 -2.76 -5.72 -28.35
N THR A 50 -1.72 -6.48 -28.70
CA THR A 50 -1.70 -7.94 -28.52
C THR A 50 -0.63 -8.41 -27.54
N LYS A 51 0.45 -7.67 -27.41
CA LYS A 51 1.58 -7.95 -26.54
C LYS A 51 2.45 -6.72 -26.41
N GLU A 52 2.85 -6.39 -25.18
CA GLU A 52 3.79 -5.31 -24.89
C GLU A 52 4.91 -5.83 -23.97
N THR A 53 6.08 -5.22 -24.04
CA THR A 53 7.19 -5.52 -23.12
C THR A 53 7.53 -4.29 -22.31
N LEU A 54 7.40 -4.44 -21.01
CA LEU A 54 7.89 -3.48 -20.01
C LEU A 54 9.30 -3.85 -19.60
N ARG A 55 10.19 -2.88 -19.61
CA ARG A 55 11.48 -2.98 -18.93
C ARG A 55 11.39 -2.34 -17.56
N ILE A 56 11.87 -3.09 -16.58
CA ILE A 56 11.89 -2.70 -15.17
C ILE A 56 13.34 -2.59 -14.74
N GLU A 57 13.72 -1.46 -14.17
CA GLU A 57 15.09 -1.20 -13.74
C GLU A 57 15.13 -0.56 -12.35
N LEU A 58 16.14 -0.90 -11.58
CA LEU A 58 16.61 -0.08 -10.48
C LEU A 58 17.87 0.64 -10.94
N VAL A 59 17.84 1.97 -10.94
CA VAL A 59 18.91 2.79 -11.49
C VAL A 59 19.57 3.65 -10.41
N ASP A 60 20.87 3.81 -10.52
CA ASP A 60 21.62 4.80 -9.75
C ASP A 60 21.36 6.20 -10.33
N THR A 61 20.99 7.14 -9.47
CA THR A 61 20.77 8.54 -9.83
C THR A 61 21.91 9.47 -9.38
N GLN A 62 22.90 8.94 -8.67
CA GLN A 62 24.00 9.74 -8.13
C GLN A 62 25.24 9.74 -9.02
N SER A 63 25.32 8.84 -9.99
CA SER A 63 26.44 8.81 -10.95
C SER A 63 26.37 10.02 -11.89
N MET A 64 27.44 10.79 -11.97
CA MET A 64 27.60 11.79 -13.02
C MET A 64 27.81 11.07 -14.35
N GLY A 65 26.81 11.05 -15.21
CA GLY A 65 26.86 10.39 -16.50
C GLY A 65 25.58 9.61 -16.85
N GLU A 66 25.71 8.60 -17.69
CA GLU A 66 24.59 7.71 -18.01
C GLU A 66 24.13 6.96 -16.76
N ARG A 67 22.84 7.03 -16.46
CA ARG A 67 22.20 6.35 -15.33
C ARG A 67 22.37 4.84 -15.49
N GLN A 68 23.28 4.25 -14.75
CA GLN A 68 23.56 2.81 -14.82
C GLN A 68 22.48 2.02 -14.07
N ALA A 69 21.92 1.02 -14.74
CA ALA A 69 21.02 0.09 -14.09
C ALA A 69 21.80 -0.81 -13.11
N LEU A 70 21.38 -0.83 -11.85
CA LEU A 70 21.89 -1.73 -10.82
C LEU A 70 21.38 -3.16 -11.04
N VAL A 71 20.19 -3.26 -11.57
CA VAL A 71 19.51 -4.48 -12.02
C VAL A 71 18.40 -4.09 -13.00
N ALA A 72 18.13 -4.97 -13.96
CA ALA A 72 17.05 -4.80 -14.92
C ALA A 72 16.42 -6.15 -15.29
N GLY A 73 15.18 -6.09 -15.74
CA GLY A 73 14.47 -7.22 -16.28
C GLY A 73 13.30 -6.80 -17.17
N ASN A 74 12.75 -7.75 -17.90
CA ASN A 74 11.64 -7.51 -18.82
C ASN A 74 10.40 -8.29 -18.37
N LEU A 75 9.23 -7.66 -18.42
CA LEU A 75 7.93 -8.27 -18.24
C LEU A 75 7.14 -8.21 -19.53
N THR A 76 6.59 -9.34 -19.93
CA THR A 76 5.67 -9.41 -21.07
C THR A 76 4.24 -9.27 -20.58
N ILE A 77 3.54 -8.27 -21.09
CA ILE A 77 2.12 -8.02 -20.83
C ILE A 77 1.34 -8.58 -22.03
N ASP A 78 0.44 -9.53 -21.77
CA ASP A 78 -0.26 -10.32 -22.77
C ASP A 78 -1.78 -10.41 -22.54
N SER A 79 -2.30 -9.79 -21.47
CA SER A 79 -3.72 -9.85 -21.12
C SER A 79 -4.43 -8.52 -21.43
N LYS A 80 -5.67 -8.60 -21.91
CA LYS A 80 -6.60 -7.46 -22.05
C LYS A 80 -7.36 -7.17 -20.76
N ASP A 81 -7.43 -8.17 -19.89
CA ASP A 81 -7.99 -8.02 -18.54
C ASP A 81 -6.88 -7.68 -17.56
N TRP A 82 -7.24 -7.02 -16.46
CA TRP A 82 -6.30 -6.78 -15.38
C TRP A 82 -5.71 -8.08 -14.86
N LYS A 83 -4.38 -8.18 -14.92
CA LYS A 83 -3.61 -9.33 -14.46
C LYS A 83 -2.39 -8.86 -13.69
N LYS A 84 -2.08 -9.53 -12.60
CA LYS A 84 -0.88 -9.26 -11.81
C LYS A 84 0.33 -9.94 -12.46
N TYR A 85 1.38 -9.14 -12.74
CA TYR A 85 2.66 -9.58 -13.23
C TYR A 85 3.73 -9.36 -12.18
N GLN A 86 4.68 -10.26 -12.07
CA GLN A 86 5.72 -10.21 -11.04
C GLN A 86 7.07 -10.62 -11.61
N MET A 87 8.14 -10.09 -10.98
CA MET A 87 9.52 -10.55 -11.21
C MET A 87 10.38 -10.29 -10.00
N ILE A 88 11.49 -11.02 -9.90
CA ILE A 88 12.52 -10.79 -8.88
C ILE A 88 13.65 -9.98 -9.48
N LEU A 89 14.03 -8.93 -8.78
CA LEU A 89 15.19 -8.09 -9.08
C LEU A 89 16.27 -8.35 -8.04
N LYS A 90 17.50 -8.63 -8.49
CA LYS A 90 18.65 -8.92 -7.63
C LYS A 90 19.81 -7.96 -7.96
N PRO A 91 19.93 -6.82 -7.26
CA PRO A 91 20.96 -5.84 -7.53
C PRO A 91 22.38 -6.39 -7.41
N GLY A 92 23.23 -6.00 -8.35
CA GLY A 92 24.66 -6.37 -8.33
C GLY A 92 25.52 -5.54 -7.38
N SER A 93 24.98 -4.44 -6.85
CA SER A 93 25.64 -3.52 -5.92
C SER A 93 24.67 -2.99 -4.86
N THR A 94 25.20 -2.56 -3.72
CA THR A 94 24.46 -1.84 -2.68
C THR A 94 24.37 -0.37 -3.05
N HIS A 95 23.15 0.19 -3.02
CA HIS A 95 22.93 1.60 -3.29
C HIS A 95 21.87 2.18 -2.36
N PRO A 96 22.13 3.32 -1.69
CA PRO A 96 21.19 3.89 -0.73
C PRO A 96 20.01 4.64 -1.36
N LYS A 97 20.13 5.10 -2.60
CA LYS A 97 19.18 5.99 -3.26
C LYS A 97 19.01 5.64 -4.74
N SER A 98 18.44 4.46 -5.02
CA SER A 98 18.07 4.11 -6.39
C SER A 98 16.66 4.63 -6.74
N VAL A 99 16.34 4.56 -8.02
CA VAL A 99 15.01 4.88 -8.59
C VAL A 99 14.48 3.64 -9.29
N LEU A 100 13.21 3.32 -9.08
CA LEU A 100 12.49 2.31 -9.85
C LEU A 100 12.02 2.94 -11.15
N ARG A 101 12.50 2.43 -12.27
CA ARG A 101 12.13 2.86 -13.63
C ARG A 101 11.33 1.77 -14.33
N ILE A 102 10.26 2.17 -14.98
CA ILE A 102 9.38 1.31 -15.78
C ILE A 102 9.15 1.97 -17.12
N PHE A 103 9.44 1.29 -18.22
CA PHE A 103 9.21 1.85 -19.56
C PHE A 103 8.90 0.79 -20.61
N LEU A 104 8.22 1.19 -21.67
CA LEU A 104 8.01 0.37 -22.85
C LEU A 104 9.31 0.24 -23.67
N THR A 105 9.62 -0.98 -24.11
CA THR A 105 10.84 -1.23 -24.93
C THR A 105 10.65 -0.93 -26.42
N SER A 106 9.42 -0.67 -26.84
CA SER A 106 9.03 -0.39 -28.21
C SER A 106 7.77 0.47 -28.24
N LYS A 107 7.40 0.96 -29.44
CA LYS A 107 6.10 1.60 -29.64
C LYS A 107 4.98 0.71 -29.15
N GLY A 108 4.12 1.26 -28.29
CA GLY A 108 3.00 0.53 -27.72
C GLY A 108 2.24 1.30 -26.66
N THR A 109 1.25 0.64 -26.06
CA THR A 109 0.44 1.21 -24.96
C THR A 109 0.06 0.14 -23.96
N VAL A 110 0.16 0.46 -22.66
CA VAL A 110 -0.19 -0.41 -21.54
C VAL A 110 -0.85 0.41 -20.44
N ASP A 111 -1.84 -0.18 -19.77
CA ASP A 111 -2.43 0.36 -18.55
C ASP A 111 -1.76 -0.31 -17.36
N LEU A 112 -1.35 0.48 -16.37
CA LEU A 112 -0.64 0.04 -15.17
C LEU A 112 -1.36 0.53 -13.92
N GLU A 113 -1.44 -0.34 -12.92
CA GLU A 113 -1.97 -0.04 -11.61
C GLU A 113 -1.20 -0.78 -10.53
N HIS A 114 -1.24 -0.29 -9.30
CA HIS A 114 -0.70 -0.93 -8.11
C HIS A 114 0.73 -1.45 -8.29
N VAL A 115 1.62 -0.56 -8.72
CA VAL A 115 3.06 -0.85 -8.83
C VAL A 115 3.65 -1.02 -7.44
N SER A 116 4.36 -2.13 -7.20
CA SER A 116 4.95 -2.45 -5.91
C SER A 116 6.37 -2.96 -6.04
N LEU A 117 7.20 -2.63 -5.06
CA LEU A 117 8.55 -3.18 -4.91
C LEU A 117 8.81 -3.47 -3.43
N PHE A 118 8.95 -4.74 -3.08
CA PHE A 118 9.20 -5.18 -1.71
C PHE A 118 10.43 -6.07 -1.64
N PRO A 119 11.21 -6.05 -0.54
CA PRO A 119 12.20 -7.08 -0.29
C PRO A 119 11.52 -8.46 -0.20
N VAL A 120 12.19 -9.50 -0.66
CA VAL A 120 11.73 -10.89 -0.49
C VAL A 120 11.92 -11.35 0.94
N ASP A 121 13.04 -10.96 1.57
CA ASP A 121 13.32 -11.21 2.99
C ASP A 121 12.59 -10.17 3.86
N THR A 122 11.40 -10.51 4.28
CA THR A 122 10.55 -9.70 5.17
C THR A 122 10.56 -10.27 6.58
N TRP A 123 10.08 -9.51 7.55
CA TRP A 123 9.91 -9.99 8.91
C TRP A 123 8.88 -11.13 8.94
N LYS A 124 9.23 -12.24 9.60
CA LYS A 124 8.44 -13.50 9.63
C LYS A 124 8.13 -14.12 8.26
N GLY A 125 8.72 -13.61 7.16
CA GLY A 125 8.60 -14.19 5.83
C GLY A 125 7.28 -13.92 5.10
N HIS A 126 6.47 -12.97 5.56
CA HIS A 126 5.21 -12.60 4.89
C HIS A 126 5.48 -11.98 3.52
N GLU A 127 4.72 -12.42 2.51
CA GLU A 127 4.81 -11.81 1.17
C GLU A 127 4.41 -10.33 1.24
N ASN A 128 5.26 -9.45 0.70
CA ASN A 128 5.09 -8.00 0.78
C ASN A 128 4.92 -7.49 2.24
N GLY A 129 5.52 -8.23 3.18
CA GLY A 129 5.44 -7.96 4.61
C GLY A 129 6.31 -6.80 5.07
N LEU A 130 6.42 -6.70 6.38
CA LEU A 130 7.14 -5.61 7.02
C LEU A 130 8.65 -5.73 6.82
N ARG A 131 9.29 -4.58 6.83
CA ARG A 131 10.75 -4.48 6.80
C ARG A 131 11.35 -5.12 8.05
N LYS A 132 12.19 -6.15 7.81
CA LYS A 132 12.68 -7.07 8.84
C LYS A 132 13.38 -6.38 10.01
N ASP A 133 14.29 -5.46 9.71
CA ASP A 133 15.08 -4.76 10.72
C ASP A 133 14.21 -3.85 11.62
N LEU A 134 13.23 -3.15 11.05
CA LEU A 134 12.34 -2.27 11.82
C LEU A 134 11.34 -3.06 12.66
N ALA A 135 10.71 -4.08 12.08
CA ALA A 135 9.75 -4.90 12.80
C ALA A 135 10.43 -5.70 13.93
N GLN A 136 11.65 -6.20 13.69
CA GLN A 136 12.44 -6.85 14.74
C GLN A 136 12.82 -5.89 15.86
N ALA A 137 13.22 -4.66 15.54
CA ALA A 137 13.53 -3.66 16.56
C ALA A 137 12.30 -3.32 17.44
N LEU A 138 11.10 -3.30 16.86
CA LEU A 138 9.85 -3.16 17.63
C LEU A 138 9.57 -4.38 18.51
N ALA A 139 9.77 -5.58 17.99
CA ALA A 139 9.57 -6.82 18.74
C ALA A 139 10.55 -6.94 19.91
N ASP A 140 11.80 -6.51 19.73
CA ASP A 140 12.85 -6.55 20.76
C ASP A 140 12.55 -5.63 21.97
N ILE A 141 11.69 -4.64 21.81
CA ILE A 141 11.20 -3.79 22.91
C ILE A 141 10.25 -4.56 23.83
N HIS A 142 9.67 -5.67 23.36
CA HIS A 142 8.65 -6.47 24.07
C HIS A 142 7.45 -5.63 24.54
N PRO A 143 6.76 -4.91 23.60
CA PRO A 143 5.65 -4.05 23.99
C PRO A 143 4.51 -4.87 24.59
N GLY A 144 3.98 -4.46 25.73
CA GLY A 144 2.80 -5.10 26.33
C GLY A 144 1.51 -4.78 25.56
N VAL A 145 1.46 -3.63 24.88
CA VAL A 145 0.30 -3.16 24.11
C VAL A 145 0.77 -2.51 22.83
N PHE A 146 0.06 -2.78 21.73
CA PHE A 146 0.27 -2.12 20.45
C PHE A 146 -1.00 -1.38 20.04
N ARG A 147 -0.96 -0.02 20.07
CA ARG A 147 -2.08 0.85 19.73
C ARG A 147 -2.04 1.28 18.26
N PHE A 148 -3.16 1.12 17.54
CA PHE A 148 -3.28 1.48 16.12
C PHE A 148 -4.72 1.88 15.73
N PRO A 149 -4.90 2.66 14.61
CA PRO A 149 -3.91 3.52 13.99
C PRO A 149 -3.69 4.80 14.78
N GLY A 150 -4.65 5.24 15.56
CA GLY A 150 -4.56 6.35 16.49
C GLY A 150 -5.35 7.59 16.11
N GLY A 151 -5.49 8.48 17.05
CA GLY A 151 -6.25 9.72 17.23
C GLY A 151 -6.80 10.42 15.98
N CYS A 152 -6.19 11.55 15.61
CA CYS A 152 -6.66 12.39 14.50
C CYS A 152 -6.76 11.67 13.15
N ILE A 153 -5.96 10.62 12.92
CA ILE A 153 -6.04 9.79 11.71
C ILE A 153 -7.38 9.05 11.68
N VAL A 154 -7.84 8.56 12.83
CA VAL A 154 -9.13 7.85 12.95
C VAL A 154 -10.31 8.80 12.73
N GLU A 155 -10.18 10.03 13.22
CA GLU A 155 -11.22 11.05 13.10
C GLU A 155 -11.37 11.57 11.65
N GLY A 156 -10.25 11.64 10.88
CA GLY A 156 -10.23 12.26 9.56
C GLY A 156 -10.33 13.79 9.62
N THR A 157 -10.26 14.43 8.47
CA THR A 157 -10.60 15.87 8.32
C THR A 157 -12.11 16.06 8.50
N ASP A 158 -12.87 15.14 7.97
CA ASP A 158 -14.32 15.00 8.09
C ASP A 158 -14.67 13.51 8.23
N LEU A 159 -15.95 13.21 8.40
CA LEU A 159 -16.43 11.82 8.57
C LEU A 159 -16.25 10.97 7.30
N GLU A 160 -16.15 11.59 6.13
CA GLU A 160 -15.94 10.88 4.87
C GLU A 160 -14.48 10.37 4.75
N THR A 161 -13.53 11.20 5.20
CA THR A 161 -12.10 10.89 5.17
C THR A 161 -11.60 10.18 6.43
N ARG A 162 -12.50 9.83 7.37
CA ARG A 162 -12.14 9.05 8.56
C ARG A 162 -11.47 7.73 8.20
N TYR A 163 -10.67 7.20 9.11
CA TYR A 163 -10.14 5.85 8.95
C TYR A 163 -11.25 4.82 9.16
N ASP A 164 -11.74 4.27 8.08
CA ASP A 164 -12.72 3.19 8.08
C ASP A 164 -11.96 1.86 7.99
N TRP A 165 -11.92 1.11 9.10
CA TRP A 165 -11.16 -0.14 9.17
C TRP A 165 -11.63 -1.18 8.14
N LYS A 166 -12.92 -1.18 7.78
CA LYS A 166 -13.49 -2.09 6.77
C LYS A 166 -12.89 -1.86 5.38
N LYS A 167 -12.42 -0.65 5.12
CA LYS A 167 -11.69 -0.32 3.89
C LYS A 167 -10.24 -0.80 3.90
N SER A 168 -9.69 -1.11 5.09
CA SER A 168 -8.29 -1.49 5.28
C SER A 168 -8.06 -3.00 5.32
N VAL A 169 -9.09 -3.82 5.10
CA VAL A 169 -9.02 -5.28 5.06
C VAL A 169 -9.44 -5.84 3.70
N GLY A 170 -9.11 -7.10 3.43
CA GLY A 170 -9.24 -7.73 2.12
C GLY A 170 -7.99 -7.54 1.25
N PRO A 171 -8.02 -7.94 -0.03
CA PRO A 171 -6.88 -7.81 -0.95
C PRO A 171 -6.37 -6.36 -1.03
N VAL A 172 -5.06 -6.16 -0.91
CA VAL A 172 -4.44 -4.82 -0.83
C VAL A 172 -4.76 -3.98 -2.06
N GLU A 173 -4.78 -4.59 -3.25
CA GLU A 173 -5.11 -3.95 -4.52
C GLU A 173 -6.56 -3.44 -4.62
N ASN A 174 -7.45 -3.93 -3.75
CA ASN A 174 -8.84 -3.50 -3.66
C ASN A 174 -9.11 -2.46 -2.58
N ARG A 175 -8.09 -2.10 -1.79
CA ARG A 175 -8.24 -1.08 -0.75
C ARG A 175 -8.20 0.31 -1.37
N PRO A 176 -9.11 1.21 -0.98
CA PRO A 176 -9.14 2.55 -1.56
C PRO A 176 -7.97 3.41 -1.07
N LEU A 177 -7.68 4.43 -1.84
CA LEU A 177 -6.85 5.53 -1.39
C LEU A 177 -7.68 6.44 -0.48
N ASN A 178 -7.20 6.76 0.71
CA ASN A 178 -7.86 7.66 1.65
C ASN A 178 -7.04 8.93 1.82
N GLU A 179 -7.69 10.08 1.77
CA GLU A 179 -7.04 11.35 2.02
C GLU A 179 -6.63 11.44 3.49
N ASN A 180 -5.35 11.75 3.74
CA ASN A 180 -4.85 11.82 5.09
C ASN A 180 -5.31 13.11 5.77
N ARG A 181 -5.70 13.01 7.03
CA ARG A 181 -6.11 14.12 7.86
C ARG A 181 -5.08 15.28 7.85
N TRP A 182 -3.80 15.00 7.74
CA TRP A 182 -2.73 15.99 7.75
C TRP A 182 -2.49 16.67 6.39
N GLN A 183 -3.23 16.29 5.36
CA GLN A 183 -3.19 16.91 4.03
C GLN A 183 -3.33 18.43 4.12
N TYR A 184 -4.28 18.93 4.90
CA TYR A 184 -4.60 20.34 5.02
C TYR A 184 -3.75 21.13 6.02
N THR A 185 -2.82 20.48 6.71
CA THR A 185 -1.95 21.14 7.69
C THR A 185 -0.82 21.93 7.01
N PHE A 186 -0.50 21.59 5.77
CA PHE A 186 0.61 22.16 5.02
C PHE A 186 0.11 23.14 3.96
N THR A 187 0.09 24.42 4.27
CA THR A 187 -0.43 25.49 3.40
C THR A 187 0.37 25.72 2.12
N HIS A 188 1.58 25.17 2.01
CA HIS A 188 2.42 25.26 0.81
C HIS A 188 2.11 24.20 -0.24
N ARG A 189 1.19 23.27 0.02
CA ARG A 189 0.76 22.25 -0.94
C ARG A 189 -0.33 22.83 -1.82
N PHE A 190 -0.12 22.77 -3.13
CA PHE A 190 -1.05 23.29 -4.12
C PHE A 190 -2.15 22.30 -4.50
N PHE A 191 -1.95 21.01 -4.19
CA PHE A 191 -2.89 19.93 -4.47
C PHE A 191 -2.71 18.81 -3.44
N PRO A 192 -3.72 17.97 -3.25
CA PRO A 192 -3.63 16.83 -2.35
C PRO A 192 -2.51 15.87 -2.78
N ASP A 193 -1.56 15.62 -1.90
CA ASP A 193 -0.42 14.74 -2.11
C ASP A 193 -0.13 13.82 -0.91
N TYR A 194 -0.97 13.88 0.13
CA TYR A 194 -0.80 13.07 1.32
C TYR A 194 -2.00 12.15 1.53
N TYR A 195 -1.82 10.89 1.12
CA TYR A 195 -2.84 9.85 1.15
C TYR A 195 -2.38 8.64 1.94
N GLN A 196 -3.35 7.86 2.43
CA GLN A 196 -3.16 6.53 2.97
C GLN A 196 -3.67 5.51 1.96
N SER A 197 -2.82 4.54 1.60
CA SER A 197 -3.18 3.45 0.68
C SER A 197 -3.83 2.27 1.38
N TYR A 198 -3.88 2.27 2.71
CA TYR A 198 -4.25 1.12 3.55
C TYR A 198 -3.40 -0.14 3.28
N GLY A 199 -2.20 0.00 2.70
CA GLY A 199 -1.27 -1.11 2.48
C GLY A 199 -0.87 -1.82 3.77
N LEU A 200 -0.83 -1.08 4.88
CA LEU A 200 -0.80 -1.58 6.25
C LEU A 200 -2.17 -1.26 6.88
N GLY A 201 -3.03 -2.26 7.00
CA GLY A 201 -4.38 -2.14 7.50
C GLY A 201 -4.61 -2.89 8.82
N PHE A 202 -5.88 -3.04 9.20
CA PHE A 202 -6.21 -3.66 10.49
C PHE A 202 -5.76 -5.13 10.57
N TYR A 203 -5.86 -5.88 9.48
CA TYR A 203 -5.35 -7.26 9.44
C TYR A 203 -3.86 -7.31 9.79
N GLU A 204 -3.06 -6.50 9.11
CA GLU A 204 -1.61 -6.44 9.31
C GLU A 204 -1.24 -5.91 10.69
N TYR A 205 -2.01 -5.00 11.28
CA TYR A 205 -1.80 -4.53 12.64
C TYR A 205 -2.11 -5.60 13.70
N PHE A 206 -3.19 -6.36 13.54
CA PHE A 206 -3.48 -7.49 14.41
C PHE A 206 -2.41 -8.57 14.32
N LEU A 207 -2.02 -8.93 13.08
CA LEU A 207 -0.96 -9.92 12.85
C LEU A 207 0.37 -9.48 13.49
N LEU A 208 0.76 -8.22 13.30
CA LEU A 208 1.96 -7.65 13.91
C LEU A 208 1.89 -7.71 15.44
N SER A 209 0.72 -7.38 16.03
CA SER A 209 0.52 -7.44 17.49
C SER A 209 0.73 -8.86 18.02
N GLU A 210 0.07 -9.83 17.40
CA GLU A 210 0.18 -11.24 17.77
C GLU A 210 1.63 -11.75 17.65
N GLU A 211 2.29 -11.46 16.53
CA GLU A 211 3.67 -11.90 16.27
C GLU A 211 4.73 -11.24 17.16
N MET A 212 4.46 -10.05 17.70
CA MET A 212 5.29 -9.39 18.71
C MET A 212 4.95 -9.85 20.13
N GLY A 213 3.83 -10.55 20.34
CA GLY A 213 3.32 -10.89 21.67
C GLY A 213 2.73 -9.69 22.42
N ALA A 214 2.24 -8.67 21.70
CA ALA A 214 1.63 -7.46 22.25
C ALA A 214 0.10 -7.55 22.19
N ALA A 215 -0.61 -7.08 23.22
CA ALA A 215 -2.07 -6.96 23.16
C ALA A 215 -2.46 -5.87 22.16
N PRO A 216 -3.32 -6.16 21.15
CA PRO A 216 -3.78 -5.15 20.20
C PRO A 216 -4.73 -4.16 20.88
N LEU A 217 -4.54 -2.88 20.62
CA LEU A 217 -5.43 -1.80 21.04
C LEU A 217 -5.91 -1.02 19.81
N PRO A 218 -6.90 -1.54 19.07
CA PRO A 218 -7.45 -0.88 17.91
C PRO A 218 -8.26 0.36 18.32
N ILE A 219 -8.07 1.45 17.60
CA ILE A 219 -8.82 2.71 17.80
C ILE A 219 -9.81 2.87 16.65
N LEU A 220 -11.09 3.06 17.02
CA LEU A 220 -12.19 3.23 16.09
C LEU A 220 -12.75 4.65 16.14
N ASN A 221 -13.32 5.10 15.03
CA ASN A 221 -14.10 6.33 14.98
C ASN A 221 -15.44 6.12 15.69
N CYS A 222 -15.81 7.07 16.53
CA CYS A 222 -17.08 7.09 17.26
C CYS A 222 -18.06 8.17 16.77
N GLY A 223 -17.97 8.54 15.48
CA GLY A 223 -18.82 9.57 14.89
C GLY A 223 -18.28 11.00 15.04
N LEU A 224 -16.99 11.13 15.40
CA LEU A 224 -16.33 12.42 15.50
C LEU A 224 -15.36 12.65 14.34
N SER A 225 -15.44 13.80 13.70
CA SER A 225 -14.38 14.35 12.85
C SER A 225 -13.38 15.16 13.68
N CYS A 226 -12.19 15.42 13.15
CA CYS A 226 -11.15 16.10 13.92
C CYS A 226 -11.56 17.53 14.31
N GLN A 227 -11.63 17.80 15.62
CA GLN A 227 -12.06 19.09 16.18
C GLN A 227 -11.13 20.22 15.81
N TYR A 228 -9.87 19.95 15.51
CA TYR A 228 -8.92 20.97 15.07
C TYR A 228 -9.33 21.64 13.75
N GLN A 229 -10.03 20.91 12.87
CA GLN A 229 -10.48 21.42 11.58
C GLN A 229 -11.98 21.68 11.51
N ASN A 230 -12.76 21.10 12.43
CA ASN A 230 -14.22 21.20 12.43
C ASN A 230 -14.73 21.69 13.79
N ASN A 231 -15.01 22.99 13.87
CA ASN A 231 -15.65 23.61 15.04
C ASN A 231 -17.19 23.57 14.96
N ASP A 232 -17.77 23.16 13.82
CA ASP A 232 -19.20 23.04 13.67
C ASP A 232 -19.68 21.72 14.29
N PRO A 233 -20.60 21.75 15.28
CA PRO A 233 -21.19 20.52 15.83
C PRO A 233 -21.84 19.61 14.77
N LYS A 234 -22.29 20.16 13.64
CA LYS A 234 -22.87 19.40 12.52
C LYS A 234 -21.83 18.57 11.76
N ALA A 235 -20.54 18.82 11.95
CA ALA A 235 -19.47 18.00 11.39
C ALA A 235 -19.35 16.64 12.09
N HIS A 236 -20.05 16.43 13.20
CA HIS A 236 -20.09 15.20 13.98
C HIS A 236 -21.45 14.52 13.84
N VAL A 237 -21.47 13.20 14.07
CA VAL A 237 -22.69 12.41 14.10
C VAL A 237 -23.48 12.73 15.37
N ALA A 238 -24.80 12.92 15.24
CA ALA A 238 -25.67 13.03 16.40
C ALA A 238 -25.69 11.72 17.20
N VAL A 239 -25.84 11.81 18.53
CA VAL A 239 -25.83 10.63 19.40
C VAL A 239 -26.91 9.60 19.02
N CYS A 240 -28.06 10.07 18.51
CA CYS A 240 -29.14 9.18 18.04
C CYS A 240 -28.80 8.42 16.74
N ASP A 241 -27.73 8.79 16.03
CA ASP A 241 -27.35 8.22 14.73
C ASP A 241 -26.05 7.40 14.81
N LEU A 242 -25.63 7.00 16.01
CA LEU A 242 -24.37 6.26 16.23
C LEU A 242 -24.44 4.76 15.89
N ASP A 243 -25.60 4.22 15.53
CA ASP A 243 -25.80 2.77 15.33
C ASP A 243 -24.78 2.18 14.33
N ASN A 244 -24.44 2.88 13.26
CA ASN A 244 -23.45 2.41 12.28
C ASN A 244 -22.04 2.30 12.88
N TYR A 245 -21.66 3.22 13.78
CA TYR A 245 -20.36 3.21 14.44
C TYR A 245 -20.28 2.12 15.51
N ILE A 246 -21.38 1.86 16.19
CA ILE A 246 -21.52 0.72 17.12
C ILE A 246 -21.38 -0.59 16.34
N GLN A 247 -22.06 -0.70 15.18
CA GLN A 247 -21.97 -1.87 14.33
C GLN A 247 -20.54 -2.06 13.79
N ASP A 248 -19.82 -0.99 13.44
CA ASP A 248 -18.41 -1.05 13.03
C ASP A 248 -17.53 -1.65 14.13
N ALA A 249 -17.80 -1.33 15.39
CA ALA A 249 -17.08 -1.91 16.53
C ALA A 249 -17.42 -3.40 16.74
N LEU A 250 -18.70 -3.77 16.65
CA LEU A 250 -19.13 -5.17 16.74
C LEU A 250 -18.55 -6.02 15.61
N ASP A 251 -18.57 -5.49 14.39
CA ASP A 251 -17.97 -6.12 13.22
C ASP A 251 -16.45 -6.32 13.37
N LEU A 252 -15.76 -5.39 14.05
CA LEU A 252 -14.33 -5.54 14.32
C LEU A 252 -14.06 -6.65 15.35
N ILE A 253 -14.88 -6.75 16.37
CA ILE A 253 -14.81 -7.85 17.34
C ILE A 253 -15.03 -9.19 16.63
N GLU A 254 -16.01 -9.26 15.73
CA GLU A 254 -16.22 -10.46 14.90
C GLU A 254 -15.03 -10.73 13.97
N PHE A 255 -14.43 -9.69 13.35
CA PHE A 255 -13.24 -9.85 12.53
C PHE A 255 -12.07 -10.43 13.33
N ALA A 256 -11.81 -9.92 14.52
CA ALA A 256 -10.72 -10.38 15.37
C ALA A 256 -10.97 -11.78 15.96
N ASN A 257 -12.18 -12.03 16.46
CA ASN A 257 -12.47 -13.19 17.34
C ASN A 257 -13.50 -14.17 16.77
N GLY A 258 -14.22 -13.79 15.69
CA GLY A 258 -15.32 -14.59 15.14
C GLY A 258 -14.83 -15.87 14.45
N ASP A 259 -15.72 -16.87 14.42
CA ASP A 259 -15.51 -18.11 13.68
C ASP A 259 -15.43 -17.85 12.16
N VAL A 260 -14.72 -18.71 11.42
CA VAL A 260 -14.54 -18.62 9.97
C VAL A 260 -15.86 -18.66 9.18
N ASN A 261 -16.94 -19.12 9.77
CA ASN A 261 -18.27 -19.13 9.16
C ASN A 261 -19.04 -17.82 9.35
N THR A 262 -18.56 -16.92 10.21
CA THR A 262 -19.11 -15.58 10.35
C THR A 262 -18.66 -14.68 9.20
N LYS A 263 -19.37 -13.58 8.97
CA LYS A 263 -19.04 -12.65 7.87
C LYS A 263 -17.61 -12.13 7.93
N TRP A 264 -17.23 -11.59 9.08
CA TRP A 264 -15.93 -10.94 9.24
C TRP A 264 -14.82 -11.92 9.64
N GLY A 265 -15.14 -13.00 10.36
CA GLY A 265 -14.22 -14.10 10.59
C GLY A 265 -13.79 -14.78 9.28
N LYS A 266 -14.72 -14.89 8.32
CA LYS A 266 -14.38 -15.36 6.97
C LYS A 266 -13.42 -14.43 6.24
N VAL A 267 -13.62 -13.10 6.31
CA VAL A 267 -12.69 -12.13 5.70
C VAL A 267 -11.29 -12.29 6.27
N ARG A 268 -11.14 -12.44 7.60
CA ARG A 268 -9.85 -12.72 8.24
C ARG A 268 -9.23 -14.02 7.72
N ALA A 269 -10.02 -15.10 7.65
CA ALA A 269 -9.55 -16.39 7.19
C ALA A 269 -9.09 -16.34 5.72
N ASP A 270 -9.84 -15.68 4.84
CA ASP A 270 -9.49 -15.49 3.42
C ASP A 270 -8.20 -14.67 3.25
N MET A 271 -7.84 -13.83 4.24
CA MET A 271 -6.57 -13.11 4.30
C MET A 271 -5.40 -13.95 4.85
N GLY A 272 -5.64 -15.20 5.26
CA GLY A 272 -4.61 -16.13 5.68
C GLY A 272 -4.56 -16.45 7.18
N HIS A 273 -5.46 -15.88 8.00
CA HIS A 273 -5.52 -16.13 9.44
C HIS A 273 -6.87 -16.74 9.88
N PRO A 274 -7.07 -18.06 9.73
CA PRO A 274 -8.35 -18.70 10.05
C PRO A 274 -8.67 -18.72 11.55
N ALA A 275 -7.65 -18.79 12.41
CA ALA A 275 -7.85 -18.71 13.85
C ALA A 275 -8.23 -17.29 14.29
N PRO A 276 -8.93 -17.09 15.42
CA PRO A 276 -9.01 -15.80 16.08
C PRO A 276 -7.62 -15.24 16.38
N PHE A 277 -7.48 -13.91 16.37
CA PHE A 277 -6.28 -13.26 16.87
C PHE A 277 -6.24 -13.37 18.40
N ASN A 278 -5.06 -13.63 18.97
CA ASN A 278 -4.84 -13.76 20.42
C ASN A 278 -4.53 -12.41 21.07
#